data_9ef19a96faef92111df568241a5b77f5
#
_entry.id   9ef19a96faef92111df568241a5b77f5
#
_cell.length_a   1.000
_cell.length_b   1.000
_cell.length_c   1.000
_cell.angle_alpha   90.00
_cell.angle_beta   90.00
_cell.angle_gamma   90.00
#
_symmetry.space_group_name_H-M   'P 1'
#
loop_
_entity.id
_entity.type
_entity.pdbx_description
1 polymer ?
#
loop_
_entity_poly.entity_id
_entity_poly.type
_entity_poly.pdbx_seq_one_letter_code
_entity_poly.pdbx_strand_id
1 'polypeptide(L)'
;MRRLAAIALGAALQAAASAVAAEGMVQIPAGDYRPQYGSEPGAVAVDAFELDVHPVSNGEYLAFVMAHPKWRRGQIAPLFADEAYLSHWQEDLVPGALAPAHAPVTNVSWFAARTYCASQDKRLPTMDEWERAAAAGIDAPEPANPAAFKRRILDWYAEPTRLPLPAVGHSFANHFGVWDLHGLVWEWVSDFNATMTTGASRKDAGGLDRQLFCAAGAVGSADPGDYAAFMRYAMRGSTKARHAVQNMGFRCARDGTR
;
A
#
# COMPACT_ATOMS: atom_id res chain seq x y z
N MET A 1 -62.31 44.52 -6.62
CA MET A 1 -60.87 44.64 -6.92
C MET A 1 -60.10 43.67 -5.99
N ARG A 2 -59.78 42.47 -6.46
CA ARG A 2 -59.04 41.47 -5.70
C ARG A 2 -57.62 41.41 -6.26
N ARG A 3 -56.62 41.76 -5.46
CA ARG A 3 -55.22 41.62 -5.81
C ARG A 3 -54.75 40.21 -5.49
N LEU A 4 -54.35 39.43 -6.52
CA LEU A 4 -53.67 38.16 -6.40
C LEU A 4 -52.18 38.44 -6.15
N ALA A 5 -51.68 37.95 -5.03
CA ALA A 5 -50.26 37.91 -4.73
C ALA A 5 -49.66 36.59 -5.27
N ALA A 6 -48.71 36.69 -6.19
CA ALA A 6 -47.94 35.54 -6.69
C ALA A 6 -46.79 35.26 -5.74
N ILE A 7 -46.78 34.09 -5.15
CA ILE A 7 -45.63 33.59 -4.35
C ILE A 7 -44.70 32.85 -5.32
N ALA A 8 -43.52 33.41 -5.55
CA ALA A 8 -42.47 32.77 -6.30
C ALA A 8 -41.70 31.80 -5.37
N LEU A 9 -41.85 30.52 -5.61
CA LEU A 9 -41.10 29.46 -4.92
C LEU A 9 -39.75 29.30 -5.65
N GLY A 10 -38.67 29.84 -5.06
CA GLY A 10 -37.31 29.64 -5.53
C GLY A 10 -36.79 28.29 -5.08
N ALA A 11 -36.72 27.31 -5.98
CA ALA A 11 -36.03 26.06 -5.73
C ALA A 11 -34.52 26.28 -5.89
N ALA A 12 -33.80 26.27 -4.77
CA ALA A 12 -32.34 26.22 -4.77
C ALA A 12 -31.89 24.80 -5.14
N LEU A 13 -31.41 24.61 -6.37
CA LEU A 13 -30.72 23.38 -6.78
C LEU A 13 -29.35 23.37 -6.10
N GLN A 14 -29.19 22.61 -5.06
CA GLN A 14 -27.86 22.24 -4.55
C GLN A 14 -27.27 21.21 -5.48
N ALA A 15 -26.35 21.64 -6.34
CA ALA A 15 -25.50 20.76 -7.12
C ALA A 15 -24.52 20.08 -6.15
N ALA A 16 -24.80 18.84 -5.76
CA ALA A 16 -23.80 17.98 -5.16
C ALA A 16 -22.74 17.72 -6.23
N ALA A 17 -21.58 18.32 -6.09
CA ALA A 17 -20.41 17.98 -6.88
C ALA A 17 -20.00 16.56 -6.47
N SER A 18 -20.47 15.55 -7.19
CA SER A 18 -19.89 14.21 -7.16
C SER A 18 -18.49 14.34 -7.72
N ALA A 19 -17.47 14.28 -6.85
CA ALA A 19 -16.10 14.07 -7.28
C ALA A 19 -16.09 12.76 -8.09
N VAL A 20 -15.85 12.88 -9.39
CA VAL A 20 -15.61 11.70 -10.25
C VAL A 20 -14.34 11.07 -9.71
N ALA A 21 -14.47 9.97 -8.97
CA ALA A 21 -13.34 9.16 -8.61
C ALA A 21 -12.60 8.80 -9.91
N ALA A 22 -11.31 9.11 -9.99
CA ALA A 22 -10.51 8.67 -11.13
C ALA A 22 -10.61 7.14 -11.17
N GLU A 23 -10.85 6.58 -12.36
CA GLU A 23 -11.04 5.14 -12.53
C GLU A 23 -9.96 4.37 -11.80
N GLY A 24 -10.36 3.51 -10.85
CA GLY A 24 -9.48 2.64 -10.09
C GLY A 24 -8.87 3.22 -8.80
N MET A 25 -9.24 4.42 -8.36
CA MET A 25 -8.84 5.00 -7.08
C MET A 25 -10.04 5.31 -6.18
N VAL A 26 -9.84 5.27 -4.87
CA VAL A 26 -10.83 5.72 -3.87
C VAL A 26 -10.20 6.73 -2.93
N GLN A 27 -11.02 7.64 -2.43
CA GLN A 27 -10.59 8.64 -1.47
C GLN A 27 -10.59 8.05 -0.06
N ILE A 28 -9.45 8.15 0.61
CA ILE A 28 -9.29 7.87 2.03
C ILE A 28 -9.42 9.20 2.77
N PRO A 29 -10.42 9.36 3.65
CA PRO A 29 -10.61 10.62 4.37
C PRO A 29 -9.48 10.87 5.36
N ALA A 30 -9.19 12.15 5.63
CA ALA A 30 -8.27 12.54 6.69
C ALA A 30 -8.69 11.91 8.03
N GLY A 31 -7.71 11.67 8.87
CA GLY A 31 -7.95 11.15 10.22
C GLY A 31 -6.70 10.62 10.88
N ASP A 32 -6.86 10.21 12.12
CA ASP A 32 -5.75 9.77 12.94
C ASP A 32 -5.42 8.30 12.72
N TYR A 33 -4.15 7.97 12.87
CA TYR A 33 -3.63 6.62 12.88
C TYR A 33 -2.62 6.49 14.03
N ARG A 34 -2.59 5.34 14.70
CA ARG A 34 -1.60 5.05 15.74
C ARG A 34 -0.52 4.15 15.19
N PRO A 35 0.69 4.66 14.91
CA PRO A 35 1.79 3.84 14.45
C PRO A 35 2.20 2.82 15.51
N GLN A 36 2.50 1.61 15.09
CA GLN A 36 3.01 0.54 15.97
C GLN A 36 4.39 0.88 16.53
N TYR A 37 5.15 1.64 15.77
CA TYR A 37 6.50 2.09 16.10
C TYR A 37 6.64 3.57 15.80
N GLY A 38 7.16 4.34 16.75
CA GLY A 38 7.40 5.78 16.61
C GLY A 38 8.18 6.31 17.79
N SER A 39 8.80 7.47 17.60
CA SER A 39 9.56 8.15 18.67
C SER A 39 8.64 8.81 19.72
N GLU A 40 7.39 9.01 19.38
CA GLU A 40 6.39 9.64 20.25
C GLU A 40 5.17 8.72 20.41
N PRO A 41 4.71 8.48 21.65
CA PRO A 41 3.46 7.77 21.88
C PRO A 41 2.30 8.71 21.52
N GLY A 42 1.64 8.47 20.40
CA GLY A 42 0.49 9.30 20.00
C GLY A 42 -0.12 8.87 18.67
N ALA A 43 -1.23 9.49 18.34
CA ALA A 43 -1.82 9.38 17.02
C ALA A 43 -1.10 10.34 16.05
N VAL A 44 -0.88 9.87 14.83
CA VAL A 44 -0.38 10.68 13.71
C VAL A 44 -1.56 11.06 12.85
N ALA A 45 -1.69 12.35 12.56
CA ALA A 45 -2.69 12.85 11.62
C ALA A 45 -2.25 12.52 10.19
N VAL A 46 -3.14 11.89 9.43
CA VAL A 46 -2.95 11.58 8.02
C VAL A 46 -3.96 12.42 7.23
N ASP A 47 -3.47 13.25 6.32
CA ASP A 47 -4.32 14.05 5.44
C ASP A 47 -5.15 13.14 4.52
N ALA A 48 -6.22 13.67 3.92
CA ALA A 48 -6.99 12.95 2.91
C ALA A 48 -6.13 12.70 1.67
N PHE A 49 -6.22 11.49 1.13
CA PHE A 49 -5.49 11.08 -0.08
C PHE A 49 -6.32 10.10 -0.91
N GLU A 50 -5.93 9.88 -2.15
CA GLU A 50 -6.51 8.85 -2.99
C GLU A 50 -5.58 7.64 -3.04
N LEU A 51 -6.16 6.44 -3.03
CA LEU A 51 -5.43 5.17 -3.06
C LEU A 51 -6.00 4.28 -4.16
N ASP A 52 -5.15 3.59 -4.90
CA ASP A 52 -5.59 2.57 -5.85
C ASP A 52 -6.43 1.51 -5.14
N VAL A 53 -7.57 1.16 -5.74
CA VAL A 53 -8.49 0.14 -5.22
C VAL A 53 -7.80 -1.22 -5.12
N HIS A 54 -6.94 -1.54 -6.09
CA HIS A 54 -6.20 -2.80 -6.17
C HIS A 54 -4.69 -2.57 -6.22
N PRO A 55 -3.86 -3.54 -5.84
CA PRO A 55 -2.45 -3.53 -6.20
C PRO A 55 -2.29 -3.59 -7.73
N VAL A 56 -1.18 -3.03 -8.24
CA VAL A 56 -0.87 -3.02 -9.67
C VAL A 56 -0.75 -4.46 -10.19
N SER A 57 -1.44 -4.74 -11.28
CA SER A 57 -1.47 -6.05 -11.93
C SER A 57 -0.29 -6.25 -12.89
N ASN A 58 -0.01 -7.53 -13.26
CA ASN A 58 0.98 -7.84 -14.29
C ASN A 58 0.62 -7.24 -15.65
N GLY A 59 -0.66 -7.12 -15.98
CA GLY A 59 -1.11 -6.52 -17.25
C GLY A 59 -0.79 -5.02 -17.31
N GLU A 60 -1.06 -4.29 -16.24
CA GLU A 60 -0.74 -2.86 -16.14
C GLU A 60 0.77 -2.64 -16.13
N TYR A 61 1.50 -3.50 -15.42
CA TYR A 61 2.96 -3.40 -15.37
C TYR A 61 3.61 -3.78 -16.71
N LEU A 62 3.04 -4.72 -17.47
CA LEU A 62 3.48 -5.03 -18.83
C LEU A 62 3.37 -3.80 -19.74
N ALA A 63 2.26 -3.08 -19.70
CA ALA A 63 2.10 -1.84 -20.46
C ALA A 63 3.19 -0.81 -20.10
N PHE A 64 3.53 -0.71 -18.82
CA PHE A 64 4.62 0.17 -18.36
C PHE A 64 5.99 -0.24 -18.92
N VAL A 65 6.40 -1.50 -18.83
CA VAL A 65 7.72 -1.93 -19.35
C VAL A 65 7.78 -1.93 -20.87
N MET A 66 6.63 -2.01 -21.55
CA MET A 66 6.56 -1.79 -23.01
C MET A 66 6.91 -0.33 -23.36
N ALA A 67 6.33 0.63 -22.63
CA ALA A 67 6.55 2.06 -22.84
C ALA A 67 7.94 2.53 -22.31
N HIS A 68 8.51 1.81 -21.35
CA HIS A 68 9.75 2.19 -20.66
C HIS A 68 10.80 1.06 -20.70
N PRO A 69 11.49 0.83 -21.84
CA PRO A 69 12.38 -0.31 -22.07
C PRO A 69 13.44 -0.53 -20.98
N LYS A 70 13.98 0.55 -20.38
CA LYS A 70 14.98 0.45 -19.30
C LYS A 70 14.50 -0.30 -18.05
N TRP A 71 13.17 -0.52 -17.91
CA TRP A 71 12.56 -1.27 -16.82
C TRP A 71 12.19 -2.71 -17.21
N ARG A 72 12.57 -3.16 -18.40
CA ARG A 72 12.44 -4.59 -18.78
C ARG A 72 13.44 -5.42 -17.99
N ARG A 73 13.07 -6.67 -17.69
CA ARG A 73 13.92 -7.57 -16.89
C ARG A 73 15.35 -7.68 -17.41
N GLY A 74 15.52 -7.85 -18.70
CA GLY A 74 16.84 -7.97 -19.32
C GLY A 74 17.62 -6.65 -19.50
N GLN A 75 17.03 -5.49 -19.13
CA GLN A 75 17.64 -4.18 -19.36
C GLN A 75 17.79 -3.32 -18.10
N ILE A 76 17.18 -3.75 -16.98
CA ILE A 76 17.27 -2.99 -15.73
C ILE A 76 18.70 -2.99 -15.19
N ALA A 77 19.19 -1.80 -14.80
CA ALA A 77 20.52 -1.70 -14.22
C ALA A 77 20.55 -2.33 -12.81
N PRO A 78 21.65 -3.04 -12.42
CA PRO A 78 21.79 -3.68 -11.10
C PRO A 78 21.69 -2.73 -9.91
N LEU A 79 21.86 -1.42 -10.14
CA LEU A 79 21.63 -0.39 -9.13
C LEU A 79 20.16 -0.30 -8.71
N PHE A 80 19.23 -0.56 -9.63
CA PHE A 80 17.79 -0.36 -9.43
C PHE A 80 17.03 -1.64 -9.07
N ALA A 81 17.59 -2.81 -9.40
CA ALA A 81 16.97 -4.08 -8.99
C ALA A 81 18.03 -5.18 -8.87
N ASP A 82 17.72 -6.21 -8.09
CA ASP A 82 18.52 -7.43 -8.03
C ASP A 82 18.07 -8.44 -9.11
N GLU A 83 18.72 -9.59 -9.13
CA GLU A 83 18.48 -10.66 -10.12
C GLU A 83 17.09 -11.30 -10.06
N ALA A 84 16.38 -11.13 -8.93
CA ALA A 84 15.03 -11.65 -8.79
C ALA A 84 13.96 -10.79 -9.48
N TYR A 85 14.34 -9.63 -10.05
CA TYR A 85 13.41 -8.72 -10.71
C TYR A 85 12.69 -9.38 -11.88
N LEU A 86 11.34 -9.43 -11.81
CA LEU A 86 10.46 -10.10 -12.76
C LEU A 86 10.92 -11.53 -13.13
N SER A 87 11.65 -12.23 -12.24
CA SER A 87 12.22 -13.55 -12.52
C SER A 87 11.18 -14.61 -12.82
N HIS A 88 9.94 -14.43 -12.36
CA HIS A 88 8.80 -15.32 -12.64
C HIS A 88 8.12 -15.04 -13.99
N TRP A 89 8.45 -13.92 -14.67
CA TRP A 89 8.03 -13.70 -16.03
C TRP A 89 8.81 -14.58 -16.99
N GLN A 90 8.16 -15.06 -18.03
CA GLN A 90 8.77 -15.94 -19.02
C GLN A 90 9.86 -15.20 -19.82
N GLU A 91 9.57 -13.99 -20.31
CA GLU A 91 10.48 -13.12 -21.05
C GLU A 91 10.24 -11.65 -20.66
N ASP A 92 11.06 -10.73 -21.19
CA ASP A 92 10.99 -9.28 -20.92
C ASP A 92 9.60 -8.66 -21.12
N LEU A 93 8.85 -9.17 -22.10
CA LEU A 93 7.51 -8.70 -22.46
C LEU A 93 6.47 -9.84 -22.46
N VAL A 94 6.78 -10.97 -21.86
CA VAL A 94 5.89 -12.13 -21.78
C VAL A 94 5.79 -12.57 -20.33
N PRO A 95 4.76 -12.15 -19.57
CA PRO A 95 4.57 -12.59 -18.20
C PRO A 95 4.43 -14.11 -18.04
N GLY A 96 3.73 -14.77 -18.97
CA GLY A 96 3.58 -16.22 -18.96
C GLY A 96 2.62 -16.75 -17.87
N ALA A 97 2.62 -18.07 -17.69
CA ALA A 97 1.64 -18.76 -16.83
C ALA A 97 1.82 -18.46 -15.32
N LEU A 98 3.03 -18.10 -14.88
CA LEU A 98 3.30 -17.78 -13.48
C LEU A 98 2.95 -16.34 -13.10
N ALA A 99 2.62 -15.50 -14.08
CA ALA A 99 2.27 -14.10 -13.91
C ALA A 99 1.01 -13.73 -14.74
N PRO A 100 -0.17 -14.28 -14.43
CA PRO A 100 -1.40 -13.95 -15.13
C PRO A 100 -1.66 -12.45 -15.16
N ALA A 101 -2.23 -11.94 -16.24
CA ALA A 101 -2.41 -10.50 -16.45
C ALA A 101 -3.17 -9.79 -15.29
N HIS A 102 -4.15 -10.48 -14.71
CA HIS A 102 -4.97 -9.94 -13.61
C HIS A 102 -4.42 -10.23 -12.20
N ALA A 103 -3.33 -10.98 -12.09
CA ALA A 103 -2.65 -11.17 -10.81
C ALA A 103 -1.75 -9.96 -10.50
N PRO A 104 -1.48 -9.65 -9.20
CA PRO A 104 -0.61 -8.56 -8.84
C PRO A 104 0.80 -8.76 -9.38
N VAL A 105 1.45 -7.70 -9.83
CA VAL A 105 2.87 -7.76 -10.16
C VAL A 105 3.69 -7.87 -8.87
N THR A 106 4.62 -8.80 -8.85
CA THR A 106 5.58 -9.01 -7.77
C THR A 106 7.00 -9.12 -8.31
N ASN A 107 7.97 -9.41 -7.47
CA ASN A 107 9.38 -9.36 -7.88
C ASN A 107 9.74 -8.02 -8.53
N VAL A 108 9.25 -6.93 -7.97
CA VAL A 108 9.57 -5.56 -8.40
C VAL A 108 10.30 -4.84 -7.29
N SER A 109 11.30 -4.03 -7.66
CA SER A 109 12.04 -3.20 -6.72
C SER A 109 11.25 -1.94 -6.34
N TRP A 110 11.60 -1.33 -5.21
CA TRP A 110 11.04 -0.04 -4.82
C TRP A 110 11.25 1.05 -5.89
N PHE A 111 12.43 1.07 -6.54
CA PHE A 111 12.72 2.02 -7.60
C PHE A 111 11.78 1.86 -8.79
N ALA A 112 11.50 0.61 -9.18
CA ALA A 112 10.61 0.30 -10.27
C ALA A 112 9.15 0.64 -9.92
N ALA A 113 8.68 0.26 -8.73
CA ALA A 113 7.36 0.59 -8.22
C ALA A 113 7.12 2.10 -8.15
N ARG A 114 8.07 2.86 -7.58
CA ARG A 114 8.02 4.32 -7.53
C ARG A 114 7.96 4.95 -8.91
N THR A 115 8.76 4.44 -9.86
CA THR A 115 8.78 4.99 -11.22
C THR A 115 7.49 4.67 -11.97
N TYR A 116 6.93 3.48 -11.76
CA TYR A 116 5.61 3.14 -12.30
C TYR A 116 4.56 4.16 -11.82
N CYS A 117 4.43 4.36 -10.52
CA CYS A 117 3.46 5.32 -9.99
C CYS A 117 3.68 6.72 -10.55
N ALA A 118 4.94 7.19 -10.62
CA ALA A 118 5.26 8.49 -11.19
C ALA A 118 4.89 8.61 -12.68
N SER A 119 4.96 7.52 -13.44
CA SER A 119 4.54 7.52 -14.86
C SER A 119 3.03 7.62 -15.06
N GLN A 120 2.26 7.45 -13.98
CA GLN A 120 0.79 7.57 -13.94
C GLN A 120 0.34 8.84 -13.19
N ASP A 121 1.22 9.83 -13.02
CA ASP A 121 0.98 11.03 -12.21
C ASP A 121 0.51 10.71 -10.78
N LYS A 122 1.06 9.63 -10.23
CA LYS A 122 0.83 9.11 -8.88
C LYS A 122 2.15 8.95 -8.13
N ARG A 123 2.07 8.55 -6.87
CA ARG A 123 3.21 8.19 -6.03
C ARG A 123 2.95 6.89 -5.28
N LEU A 124 3.97 6.30 -4.66
CA LEU A 124 3.72 5.29 -3.63
C LEU A 124 3.04 5.94 -2.42
N PRO A 125 2.14 5.24 -1.71
CA PRO A 125 1.63 5.71 -0.43
C PRO A 125 2.78 5.81 0.58
N THR A 126 2.67 6.69 1.56
CA THR A 126 3.52 6.63 2.74
C THR A 126 3.12 5.43 3.60
N MET A 127 3.98 5.07 4.56
CA MET A 127 3.67 4.00 5.52
C MET A 127 2.43 4.35 6.34
N ASP A 128 2.32 5.59 6.82
CA ASP A 128 1.18 6.03 7.61
C ASP A 128 -0.12 6.02 6.81
N GLU A 129 -0.10 6.44 5.54
CA GLU A 129 -1.24 6.36 4.62
C GLU A 129 -1.68 4.91 4.41
N TRP A 130 -0.72 4.03 4.13
CA TRP A 130 -1.01 2.62 3.91
C TRP A 130 -1.59 1.96 5.17
N GLU A 131 -0.95 2.14 6.33
CA GLU A 131 -1.40 1.55 7.60
C GLU A 131 -2.76 2.11 8.02
N ARG A 132 -3.02 3.43 7.82
CA ARG A 132 -4.33 4.01 8.08
C ARG A 132 -5.42 3.37 7.22
N ALA A 133 -5.18 3.21 5.92
CA ALA A 133 -6.13 2.53 5.05
C ALA A 133 -6.32 1.06 5.46
N ALA A 134 -5.23 0.37 5.80
CA ALA A 134 -5.23 -1.05 6.16
C ALA A 134 -5.82 -1.34 7.55
N ALA A 135 -5.88 -0.36 8.45
CA ALA A 135 -6.50 -0.50 9.76
C ALA A 135 -8.03 -0.58 9.70
N ALA A 136 -8.65 -0.14 8.60
CA ALA A 136 -10.09 -0.16 8.45
C ALA A 136 -10.65 -1.59 8.39
N GLY A 137 -11.75 -1.80 9.09
CA GLY A 137 -12.52 -3.04 9.02
C GLY A 137 -13.25 -3.20 7.68
N ILE A 138 -14.01 -4.26 7.53
CA ILE A 138 -14.80 -4.52 6.31
C ILE A 138 -15.98 -3.54 6.23
N ASP A 139 -16.74 -3.41 7.31
CA ASP A 139 -18.00 -2.68 7.31
C ASP A 139 -17.91 -1.30 7.99
N ALA A 140 -16.80 -1.02 8.68
CA ALA A 140 -16.62 0.21 9.47
C ALA A 140 -15.15 0.66 9.44
N PRO A 141 -14.88 1.98 9.71
CA PRO A 141 -13.52 2.50 9.78
C PRO A 141 -12.62 1.76 10.78
N GLU A 142 -13.22 1.17 11.83
CA GLU A 142 -12.53 0.29 12.77
C GLU A 142 -13.16 -1.10 12.73
N PRO A 143 -12.36 -2.18 12.86
CA PRO A 143 -12.90 -3.53 12.87
C PRO A 143 -13.85 -3.74 14.05
N ALA A 144 -15.06 -4.24 13.79
CA ALA A 144 -16.03 -4.57 14.84
C ALA A 144 -15.51 -5.63 15.84
N ASN A 145 -14.63 -6.50 15.38
CA ASN A 145 -13.89 -7.46 16.22
C ASN A 145 -12.40 -7.41 15.88
N PRO A 146 -11.62 -6.56 16.56
CA PRO A 146 -10.19 -6.41 16.28
C PRO A 146 -9.39 -7.71 16.41
N ALA A 147 -9.72 -8.57 17.35
CA ALA A 147 -9.01 -9.83 17.54
C ALA A 147 -9.22 -10.80 16.37
N ALA A 148 -10.46 -10.91 15.87
CA ALA A 148 -10.76 -11.73 14.70
C ALA A 148 -10.13 -11.14 13.42
N PHE A 149 -10.09 -9.82 13.29
CA PHE A 149 -9.44 -9.14 12.17
C PHE A 149 -7.93 -9.40 12.16
N LYS A 150 -7.25 -9.21 13.30
CA LYS A 150 -5.82 -9.53 13.46
C LYS A 150 -5.54 -11.02 13.18
N ARG A 151 -6.41 -11.92 13.64
CA ARG A 151 -6.27 -13.36 13.37
C ARG A 151 -6.32 -13.64 11.87
N ARG A 152 -7.26 -13.08 11.12
CA ARG A 152 -7.35 -13.24 9.67
C ARG A 152 -6.05 -12.82 8.96
N ILE A 153 -5.44 -11.70 9.40
CA ILE A 153 -4.18 -11.24 8.84
C ILE A 153 -3.05 -12.23 9.13
N LEU A 154 -2.97 -12.72 10.36
CA LEU A 154 -1.93 -13.69 10.76
C LEU A 154 -2.11 -15.04 10.07
N ASP A 155 -3.32 -15.50 9.85
CA ASP A 155 -3.61 -16.73 9.11
C ASP A 155 -3.09 -16.59 7.67
N TRP A 156 -3.30 -15.44 7.01
CA TRP A 156 -2.71 -15.17 5.71
C TRP A 156 -1.17 -15.16 5.76
N TYR A 157 -0.55 -14.54 6.76
CA TYR A 157 0.92 -14.54 6.88
C TYR A 157 1.52 -15.94 7.06
N ALA A 158 0.77 -16.86 7.64
CA ALA A 158 1.18 -18.24 7.83
C ALA A 158 1.11 -19.08 6.54
N GLU A 159 0.41 -18.58 5.52
CA GLU A 159 0.27 -19.31 4.26
C GLU A 159 1.49 -19.13 3.36
N PRO A 160 2.05 -20.23 2.80
CA PRO A 160 3.16 -20.11 1.87
C PRO A 160 2.71 -19.48 0.55
N THR A 161 3.48 -18.51 0.06
CA THR A 161 3.25 -17.91 -1.26
C THR A 161 3.41 -18.95 -2.37
N ARG A 162 2.38 -19.13 -3.19
CA ARG A 162 2.37 -20.04 -4.34
C ARG A 162 2.09 -19.26 -5.62
N LEU A 163 2.82 -19.58 -6.69
CA LEU A 163 2.56 -19.05 -8.01
C LEU A 163 1.73 -20.04 -8.85
N PRO A 164 0.86 -19.57 -9.75
CA PRO A 164 0.51 -18.16 -9.93
C PRO A 164 -0.29 -17.60 -8.75
N LEU A 165 -0.12 -16.29 -8.49
CA LEU A 165 -0.95 -15.59 -7.51
C LEU A 165 -2.39 -15.46 -8.02
N PRO A 166 -3.38 -15.37 -7.11
CA PRO A 166 -4.76 -15.04 -7.47
C PRO A 166 -4.86 -13.67 -8.17
N ALA A 167 -5.96 -13.44 -8.87
CA ALA A 167 -6.26 -12.12 -9.43
C ALA A 167 -6.43 -11.07 -8.33
N VAL A 168 -6.18 -9.80 -8.66
CA VAL A 168 -6.50 -8.68 -7.75
C VAL A 168 -8.01 -8.66 -7.45
N GLY A 169 -8.40 -8.19 -6.28
CA GLY A 169 -9.77 -8.31 -5.78
C GLY A 169 -10.10 -9.68 -5.17
N HIS A 170 -9.07 -10.44 -4.79
CA HIS A 170 -9.20 -11.82 -4.30
C HIS A 170 -9.67 -11.89 -2.85
N SER A 171 -9.15 -11.04 -1.96
CA SER A 171 -9.35 -11.22 -0.52
C SER A 171 -10.65 -10.57 -0.01
N PHE A 172 -10.61 -9.31 0.27
CA PHE A 172 -11.77 -8.52 0.68
C PHE A 172 -11.52 -7.03 0.45
N ALA A 173 -12.60 -6.26 0.25
CA ALA A 173 -12.57 -4.82 0.33
C ALA A 173 -12.74 -4.39 1.79
N ASN A 174 -12.01 -3.37 2.21
CA ASN A 174 -12.25 -2.73 3.50
C ASN A 174 -13.37 -1.68 3.40
N HIS A 175 -13.70 -1.03 4.51
CA HIS A 175 -14.72 0.02 4.60
C HIS A 175 -14.57 1.14 3.56
N PHE A 176 -13.34 1.47 3.16
CA PHE A 176 -13.06 2.49 2.14
C PHE A 176 -13.18 1.97 0.71
N GLY A 177 -13.48 0.69 0.52
CA GLY A 177 -13.54 0.07 -0.80
C GLY A 177 -12.18 -0.35 -1.37
N VAL A 178 -11.13 -0.34 -0.57
CA VAL A 178 -9.79 -0.79 -0.97
C VAL A 178 -9.67 -2.29 -0.79
N TRP A 179 -9.34 -3.00 -1.87
CA TRP A 179 -9.17 -4.44 -1.88
C TRP A 179 -7.74 -4.88 -1.56
N ASP A 180 -7.60 -6.07 -1.00
CA ASP A 180 -6.33 -6.81 -0.91
C ASP A 180 -5.21 -6.14 -0.09
N LEU A 181 -5.51 -5.13 0.74
CA LEU A 181 -4.52 -4.58 1.69
C LEU A 181 -3.99 -5.68 2.62
N HIS A 182 -4.83 -6.68 2.90
CA HIS A 182 -4.47 -7.91 3.58
C HIS A 182 -5.00 -9.11 2.77
N GLY A 183 -4.17 -10.13 2.57
CA GLY A 183 -4.63 -11.39 1.98
C GLY A 183 -4.16 -11.67 0.55
N LEU A 184 -3.28 -10.85 -0.04
CA LEU A 184 -2.77 -11.10 -1.38
C LEU A 184 -1.24 -10.96 -1.47
N VAL A 185 -0.71 -9.73 -1.38
CA VAL A 185 0.75 -9.47 -1.43
C VAL A 185 1.15 -8.44 -0.38
N TRP A 186 2.41 -8.43 0.00
CA TRP A 186 3.02 -7.30 0.69
C TRP A 186 3.20 -6.15 -0.29
N GLU A 187 3.23 -4.91 0.22
CA GLU A 187 3.28 -3.74 -0.65
C GLU A 187 4.37 -2.75 -0.26
N TRP A 188 5.05 -2.24 -1.28
CA TRP A 188 5.98 -1.14 -1.14
C TRP A 188 5.28 0.15 -0.72
N VAL A 189 5.91 0.87 0.18
CA VAL A 189 5.55 2.25 0.57
C VAL A 189 6.72 3.18 0.29
N SER A 190 6.46 4.48 0.18
CA SER A 190 7.48 5.47 -0.23
C SER A 190 8.64 5.59 0.76
N ASP A 191 8.36 5.42 2.02
CA ASP A 191 9.25 5.59 3.18
C ASP A 191 9.48 4.26 3.93
N PHE A 192 9.51 3.14 3.22
CA PHE A 192 9.61 1.77 3.78
C PHE A 192 10.75 1.58 4.79
N ASN A 193 11.81 2.40 4.71
CA ASN A 193 12.96 2.36 5.62
C ASN A 193 12.91 3.41 6.75
N ALA A 194 11.84 4.18 6.87
CA ALA A 194 11.72 5.25 7.88
C ALA A 194 11.75 4.71 9.31
N THR A 195 11.24 3.50 9.54
CA THR A 195 11.31 2.82 10.85
C THR A 195 12.74 2.63 11.36
N MET A 196 13.74 2.61 10.46
CA MET A 196 15.15 2.48 10.83
C MET A 196 15.79 3.82 11.22
N THR A 197 15.13 4.95 10.96
CA THR A 197 15.68 6.30 11.15
C THR A 197 15.09 7.05 12.34
N THR A 198 14.14 6.47 13.08
CA THR A 198 13.58 7.08 14.28
C THR A 198 14.65 7.24 15.35
N GLY A 199 14.64 8.40 16.00
CA GLY A 199 15.70 9.04 16.80
C GLY A 199 16.57 8.24 17.78
N ALA A 200 16.21 7.01 18.16
CA ALA A 200 17.04 6.13 18.98
C ALA A 200 18.29 5.64 18.19
N SER A 201 18.19 5.49 16.87
CA SER A 201 19.25 4.94 16.01
C SER A 201 20.38 5.92 15.69
N ARG A 202 20.20 7.22 15.96
CA ARG A 202 21.22 8.25 15.65
C ARG A 202 22.28 8.41 16.74
N LYS A 203 22.03 7.91 17.95
CA LYS A 203 22.97 8.07 19.07
C LYS A 203 23.90 6.89 19.28
N ASP A 204 23.55 5.69 18.79
CA ASP A 204 24.35 4.48 18.97
C ASP A 204 24.72 3.84 17.64
N ALA A 205 25.81 4.37 17.03
CA ALA A 205 26.36 3.90 15.77
C ALA A 205 27.15 2.56 15.89
N GLY A 206 26.81 1.70 16.84
CA GLY A 206 27.45 0.40 17.07
C GLY A 206 26.73 -0.72 16.32
N GLY A 207 27.45 -1.45 15.45
CA GLY A 207 26.90 -2.50 14.56
C GLY A 207 26.19 -3.69 15.24
N LEU A 208 26.04 -3.70 16.58
CA LEU A 208 25.29 -4.71 17.33
C LEU A 208 23.77 -4.49 17.23
N ASP A 209 23.33 -3.23 17.05
CA ASP A 209 21.90 -2.88 17.04
C ASP A 209 21.14 -3.44 15.83
N ARG A 210 21.81 -3.68 14.71
CA ARG A 210 21.16 -4.27 13.53
C ARG A 210 20.74 -5.74 13.75
N GLN A 211 21.45 -6.48 14.59
CA GLN A 211 21.12 -7.87 14.92
C GLN A 211 20.05 -7.96 16.02
N LEU A 212 19.93 -6.93 16.85
CA LEU A 212 18.93 -6.83 17.91
C LEU A 212 17.60 -6.22 17.41
N PHE A 213 17.54 -5.77 16.16
CA PHE A 213 16.36 -5.07 15.63
C PHE A 213 15.06 -5.89 15.77
N CYS A 214 15.11 -7.20 15.57
CA CYS A 214 13.92 -8.05 15.78
C CYS A 214 13.48 -8.11 17.25
N ALA A 215 14.41 -8.05 18.19
CA ALA A 215 14.11 -8.06 19.63
C ALA A 215 13.82 -6.64 20.15
N ALA A 216 14.55 -5.63 19.69
CA ALA A 216 14.34 -4.23 20.06
C ALA A 216 13.03 -3.65 19.50
N GLY A 217 12.59 -4.11 18.32
CA GLY A 217 11.28 -3.77 17.77
C GLY A 217 10.12 -4.15 18.68
N ALA A 218 10.21 -5.28 19.39
CA ALA A 218 9.20 -5.69 20.36
C ALA A 218 9.17 -4.79 21.62
N VAL A 219 10.32 -4.22 22.01
CA VAL A 219 10.44 -3.36 23.21
C VAL A 219 9.91 -1.94 22.95
N GLY A 220 10.00 -1.43 21.71
CA GLY A 220 9.52 -0.10 21.32
C GLY A 220 8.10 -0.09 20.76
N SER A 221 7.38 -1.20 20.81
CA SER A 221 6.04 -1.36 20.24
C SER A 221 4.98 -0.66 21.10
N ALA A 222 4.07 0.09 20.44
CA ALA A 222 2.90 0.68 21.10
C ALA A 222 1.90 -0.38 21.58
N ASP A 223 1.80 -1.52 20.89
CA ASP A 223 1.01 -2.69 21.27
C ASP A 223 1.82 -3.97 21.01
N PRO A 224 2.51 -4.51 22.01
CA PRO A 224 3.26 -5.77 21.88
C PRO A 224 2.40 -6.97 21.45
N GLY A 225 1.07 -6.87 21.60
CA GLY A 225 0.12 -7.89 21.16
C GLY A 225 -0.23 -7.80 19.65
N ASP A 226 0.15 -6.72 18.97
CA ASP A 226 -0.09 -6.57 17.52
C ASP A 226 1.03 -7.18 16.68
N TYR A 227 1.09 -8.50 16.69
CA TYR A 227 2.10 -9.24 15.93
C TYR A 227 1.94 -9.05 14.41
N ALA A 228 0.72 -8.80 13.94
CA ALA A 228 0.48 -8.54 12.51
C ALA A 228 1.14 -7.23 12.06
N ALA A 229 1.01 -6.15 12.84
CA ALA A 229 1.73 -4.90 12.58
C ALA A 229 3.25 -5.09 12.71
N PHE A 230 3.71 -5.79 13.77
CA PHE A 230 5.13 -6.11 13.93
C PHE A 230 5.72 -6.75 12.66
N MET A 231 5.06 -7.75 12.08
CA MET A 231 5.54 -8.42 10.88
C MET A 231 5.63 -7.48 9.68
N ARG A 232 4.67 -6.55 9.50
CA ARG A 232 4.73 -5.55 8.41
C ARG A 232 5.93 -4.62 8.54
N TYR A 233 6.16 -4.10 9.75
CA TYR A 233 7.30 -3.23 10.01
C TYR A 233 8.64 -3.98 9.87
N ALA A 234 8.73 -5.21 10.38
CA ALA A 234 9.92 -6.04 10.24
C ALA A 234 10.23 -6.36 8.77
N MET A 235 9.23 -6.69 7.97
CA MET A 235 9.39 -6.94 6.54
C MET A 235 9.94 -5.70 5.82
N ARG A 236 9.33 -4.53 6.03
CA ARG A 236 9.81 -3.26 5.45
C ARG A 236 11.22 -2.93 5.89
N GLY A 237 11.52 -3.03 7.19
CA GLY A 237 12.85 -2.73 7.74
C GLY A 237 13.95 -3.70 7.29
N SER A 238 13.63 -4.93 6.91
CA SER A 238 14.59 -5.92 6.41
C SER A 238 14.87 -5.81 4.93
N THR A 239 14.07 -5.05 4.18
CA THR A 239 14.10 -4.98 2.72
C THR A 239 14.96 -3.81 2.25
N LYS A 240 15.71 -3.97 1.17
CA LYS A 240 16.48 -2.90 0.51
C LYS A 240 15.73 -2.44 -0.74
N ALA A 241 15.90 -1.17 -1.13
CA ALA A 241 15.19 -0.58 -2.27
C ALA A 241 15.34 -1.36 -3.60
N ARG A 242 16.44 -2.09 -3.79
CA ARG A 242 16.70 -2.91 -4.98
C ARG A 242 16.17 -4.33 -4.91
N HIS A 243 15.72 -4.80 -3.72
CA HIS A 243 15.22 -6.16 -3.58
C HIS A 243 13.92 -6.35 -4.37
N ALA A 244 13.85 -7.49 -5.05
CA ALA A 244 12.68 -7.95 -5.77
C ALA A 244 12.19 -9.26 -5.11
N VAL A 245 11.09 -9.18 -4.38
CA VAL A 245 10.59 -10.27 -3.52
C VAL A 245 9.33 -10.88 -4.13
N GLN A 246 9.24 -12.20 -4.12
CA GLN A 246 8.19 -12.97 -4.80
C GLN A 246 6.76 -12.64 -4.34
N ASN A 247 6.58 -12.21 -3.11
CA ASN A 247 5.28 -11.87 -2.54
C ASN A 247 5.14 -10.38 -2.23
N MET A 248 5.97 -9.53 -2.84
CA MET A 248 5.92 -8.09 -2.66
C MET A 248 5.60 -7.38 -3.98
N GLY A 249 4.46 -6.71 -4.01
CA GLY A 249 3.99 -5.84 -5.07
C GLY A 249 3.88 -4.39 -4.58
N PHE A 250 2.93 -3.64 -5.13
CA PHE A 250 2.67 -2.26 -4.75
C PHE A 250 1.34 -1.78 -5.30
N ARG A 251 0.86 -0.68 -4.75
CA ARG A 251 -0.20 0.17 -5.30
C ARG A 251 0.22 1.62 -5.27
N CYS A 252 -0.46 2.47 -6.04
CA CYS A 252 -0.16 3.90 -6.04
C CYS A 252 -1.18 4.69 -5.21
N ALA A 253 -0.73 5.86 -4.79
CA ALA A 253 -1.52 6.88 -4.11
C ALA A 253 -1.40 8.21 -4.87
N ARG A 254 -2.28 9.15 -4.57
CA ARG A 254 -2.22 10.53 -5.01
C ARG A 254 -2.70 11.45 -3.89
N ASP A 255 -2.16 12.66 -3.84
CA ASP A 255 -2.61 13.64 -2.87
C ASP A 255 -4.09 13.94 -3.11
N GLY A 256 -4.87 14.01 -2.03
CA GLY A 256 -6.29 14.34 -2.12
C GLY A 256 -6.49 15.75 -2.65
N THR A 257 -7.57 15.95 -3.39
CA THR A 257 -8.00 17.32 -3.76
C THR A 257 -8.39 18.08 -2.49
N ARG A 258 -7.72 19.20 -2.26
CA ARG A 258 -8.04 20.13 -1.16
C ARG A 258 -9.38 20.80 -1.37
#